data_2d5eab75088b7717c3b70ed5e4e3e03f
#
_entry.id   2d5eab75088b7717c3b70ed5e4e3e03f
#
_cell.length_a   1.000
_cell.length_b   1.000
_cell.length_c   1.000
_cell.angle_alpha   90.00
_cell.angle_beta   90.00
_cell.angle_gamma   90.00
#
_symmetry.space_group_name_H-M   'P 1'
#
loop_
_entity.id
_entity.type
_entity.pdbx_description
1 polymer ?
#
loop_
_entity_poly.entity_id
_entity_poly.type
_entity_poly.pdbx_seq_one_letter_code
_entity_poly.pdbx_strand_id
1 'polypeptide(L)'
;EFRPVKLNKNQNRGGLLSQGSFLTGHSDGTQPHAIKRAVWLKEKILGDHPSPPPPNVPELDPETPGFEKLTLKEQLFLHRNKVSCMECHKKIDPYGVIFENYDATGRYQLTMKGKPIDSKSVLPDGNELDGIQDMKDYILNFKTENFTKSIVKNLFSYAIGRDVGFADEKEIKYIVDKVTRDNYSFKTVIQEIIYSPSFYKKKENWFSKLFKNE
;
A
#
# COMPACT_ATOMS: atom_id res chain seq x y z
N GLU A 1 3.60 -13.59 -25.98
CA GLU A 1 4.11 -12.26 -26.40
C GLU A 1 3.41 -11.15 -25.61
N PHE A 2 4.16 -10.25 -24.99
CA PHE A 2 3.59 -9.10 -24.27
C PHE A 2 3.03 -8.09 -25.27
N ARG A 3 1.77 -7.72 -25.07
CA ARG A 3 1.09 -6.73 -25.89
C ARG A 3 0.30 -5.75 -25.02
N PRO A 4 0.19 -4.47 -25.41
CA PRO A 4 -0.64 -3.52 -24.69
C PRO A 4 -2.12 -3.90 -24.80
N VAL A 5 -2.82 -3.86 -23.67
CA VAL A 5 -4.27 -4.11 -23.59
C VAL A 5 -4.93 -2.86 -23.04
N LYS A 6 -5.89 -2.32 -23.79
CA LYS A 6 -6.68 -1.17 -23.36
C LYS A 6 -7.79 -1.64 -22.41
N LEU A 7 -7.74 -1.16 -21.17
CA LEU A 7 -8.80 -1.41 -20.20
C LEU A 7 -9.96 -0.44 -20.41
N ASN A 8 -11.18 -0.93 -20.32
CA ASN A 8 -12.38 -0.11 -20.34
C ASN A 8 -12.60 0.54 -18.98
N LYS A 9 -13.08 1.78 -18.95
CA LYS A 9 -13.38 2.50 -17.69
C LYS A 9 -14.32 1.72 -16.78
N ASN A 10 -15.29 1.01 -17.34
CA ASN A 10 -16.28 0.22 -16.59
C ASN A 10 -15.68 -1.00 -15.86
N GLN A 11 -14.44 -1.37 -16.16
CA GLN A 11 -13.77 -2.48 -15.46
C GLN A 11 -13.24 -2.06 -14.09
N ASN A 12 -13.18 -0.77 -13.81
CA ASN A 12 -12.63 -0.21 -12.55
C ASN A 12 -11.25 -0.80 -12.20
N ARG A 13 -10.41 -1.00 -13.24
CA ARG A 13 -9.07 -1.57 -13.16
C ARG A 13 -8.04 -0.57 -13.65
N GLY A 14 -6.82 -0.73 -13.17
CA GLY A 14 -5.65 0.04 -13.62
C GLY A 14 -4.73 0.41 -12.48
N GLY A 15 -3.43 0.22 -12.70
CA GLY A 15 -2.38 0.50 -11.73
C GLY A 15 -2.36 -0.45 -10.52
N LEU A 16 -1.46 -0.17 -9.60
CA LEU A 16 -1.15 -1.04 -8.45
C LEU A 16 -2.34 -1.26 -7.52
N LEU A 17 -3.16 -0.23 -7.27
CA LEU A 17 -4.26 -0.27 -6.31
C LEU A 17 -5.42 -1.20 -6.71
N SER A 18 -5.47 -1.65 -7.96
CA SER A 18 -6.50 -2.57 -8.43
C SER A 18 -5.96 -3.92 -8.92
N GLN A 19 -4.71 -4.23 -8.60
CA GLN A 19 -4.13 -5.53 -8.94
C GLN A 19 -4.76 -6.65 -8.11
N GLY A 20 -5.09 -7.76 -8.78
CA GLY A 20 -5.70 -8.92 -8.13
C GLY A 20 -4.83 -9.49 -7.00
N SER A 21 -3.52 -9.60 -7.22
CA SER A 21 -2.57 -10.09 -6.20
C SER A 21 -2.57 -9.25 -4.91
N PHE A 22 -2.66 -7.92 -5.04
CA PHE A 22 -2.80 -7.03 -3.88
C PHE A 22 -4.15 -7.25 -3.18
N LEU A 23 -5.25 -7.19 -3.95
CA LEU A 23 -6.60 -7.24 -3.39
C LEU A 23 -6.91 -8.59 -2.72
N THR A 24 -6.47 -9.71 -3.32
CA THR A 24 -6.65 -11.06 -2.76
C THR A 24 -5.68 -11.35 -1.63
N GLY A 25 -4.41 -10.95 -1.76
CA GLY A 25 -3.42 -11.12 -0.70
C GLY A 25 -3.75 -10.35 0.59
N HIS A 26 -4.62 -9.32 0.50
CA HIS A 26 -5.10 -8.54 1.64
C HIS A 26 -6.60 -8.77 1.87
N SER A 27 -7.00 -10.03 1.89
CA SER A 27 -8.30 -10.53 2.31
C SER A 27 -8.11 -11.58 3.41
N ASP A 28 -9.20 -12.07 4.00
CA ASP A 28 -9.18 -13.22 4.92
C ASP A 28 -9.52 -14.55 4.21
N GLY A 29 -9.67 -14.51 2.88
CA GLY A 29 -10.08 -15.63 2.05
C GLY A 29 -11.58 -15.65 1.72
N THR A 30 -12.41 -15.05 2.56
CA THR A 30 -13.87 -14.96 2.40
C THR A 30 -14.34 -13.52 2.20
N GLN A 31 -13.73 -12.58 2.90
CA GLN A 31 -14.07 -11.16 2.86
C GLN A 31 -12.84 -10.29 2.60
N PRO A 32 -13.01 -9.10 2.01
CA PRO A 32 -11.93 -8.12 1.92
C PRO A 32 -11.53 -7.64 3.31
N HIS A 33 -10.26 -7.33 3.52
CA HIS A 33 -9.76 -6.87 4.80
C HIS A 33 -9.30 -5.41 4.70
N ALA A 34 -10.17 -4.46 5.02
CA ALA A 34 -9.90 -3.03 4.88
C ALA A 34 -8.60 -2.59 5.57
N ILE A 35 -8.38 -3.05 6.81
CA ILE A 35 -7.17 -2.64 7.56
C ILE A 35 -5.89 -3.15 6.91
N LYS A 36 -5.84 -4.41 6.46
CA LYS A 36 -4.66 -4.93 5.74
C LYS A 36 -4.40 -4.14 4.44
N ARG A 37 -5.46 -3.81 3.69
CA ARG A 37 -5.36 -2.97 2.48
C ARG A 37 -4.88 -1.56 2.79
N ALA A 38 -5.40 -0.95 3.88
CA ALA A 38 -4.99 0.36 4.35
C ALA A 38 -3.51 0.40 4.75
N VAL A 39 -3.07 -0.55 5.58
CA VAL A 39 -1.68 -0.66 6.04
C VAL A 39 -0.75 -0.82 4.85
N TRP A 40 -1.06 -1.73 3.93
CA TRP A 40 -0.25 -1.91 2.73
C TRP A 40 -0.15 -0.63 1.88
N LEU A 41 -1.28 0.06 1.67
CA LEU A 41 -1.30 1.33 0.94
C LEU A 41 -0.39 2.37 1.62
N LYS A 42 -0.52 2.52 2.93
CA LYS A 42 0.30 3.46 3.70
C LYS A 42 1.79 3.10 3.62
N GLU A 43 2.15 1.85 3.88
CA GLU A 43 3.55 1.41 3.92
C GLU A 43 4.20 1.34 2.54
N LYS A 44 3.53 0.69 1.57
CA LYS A 44 4.16 0.35 0.29
C LYS A 44 3.96 1.43 -0.78
N ILE A 45 2.90 2.22 -0.68
CA ILE A 45 2.59 3.27 -1.64
C ILE A 45 2.96 4.65 -1.10
N LEU A 46 2.56 4.97 0.14
CA LEU A 46 2.80 6.30 0.71
C LEU A 46 4.11 6.40 1.52
N GLY A 47 4.74 5.27 1.86
CA GLY A 47 5.94 5.24 2.68
C GLY A 47 5.72 5.68 4.13
N ASP A 48 4.47 5.62 4.59
CA ASP A 48 4.04 5.95 5.93
C ASP A 48 3.76 4.67 6.73
N HIS A 49 4.53 4.43 7.78
CA HIS A 49 4.44 3.21 8.58
C HIS A 49 3.56 3.44 9.81
N PRO A 50 2.33 2.90 9.84
CA PRO A 50 1.50 2.96 11.04
C PRO A 50 2.20 2.26 12.22
N SER A 51 1.98 2.77 13.42
CA SER A 51 2.45 2.07 14.62
C SER A 51 1.79 0.69 14.71
N PRO A 52 2.52 -0.34 15.20
CA PRO A 52 1.93 -1.65 15.42
C PRO A 52 0.77 -1.56 16.42
N PRO A 53 -0.24 -2.43 16.29
CA PRO A 53 -1.36 -2.44 17.23
C PRO A 53 -0.84 -2.72 18.65
N PRO A 54 -1.49 -2.16 19.69
CA PRO A 54 -1.19 -2.51 21.07
C PRO A 54 -1.37 -4.03 21.30
N PRO A 55 -0.65 -4.63 22.26
CA PRO A 55 -0.89 -6.00 22.63
C PRO A 55 -2.33 -6.18 23.14
N ASN A 56 -2.95 -7.31 22.85
CA ASN A 56 -4.31 -7.65 23.26
C ASN A 56 -5.44 -6.78 22.67
N VAL A 57 -5.30 -6.33 21.44
CA VAL A 57 -6.42 -5.73 20.70
C VAL A 57 -7.48 -6.81 20.49
N PRO A 58 -8.73 -6.61 20.98
CA PRO A 58 -9.79 -7.55 20.71
C PRO A 58 -10.07 -7.61 19.20
N GLU A 59 -10.16 -8.80 18.66
CA GLU A 59 -10.62 -9.01 17.28
C GLU A 59 -12.08 -8.58 17.13
N LEU A 60 -12.50 -8.34 15.89
CA LEU A 60 -13.91 -8.21 15.56
C LEU A 60 -14.59 -9.53 15.94
N ASP A 61 -15.61 -9.45 16.79
CA ASP A 61 -16.38 -10.61 17.20
C ASP A 61 -17.43 -10.96 16.12
N PRO A 62 -17.20 -12.01 15.32
CA PRO A 62 -18.13 -12.41 14.27
C PRO A 62 -19.43 -13.00 14.85
N GLU A 63 -19.47 -13.34 16.15
CA GLU A 63 -20.65 -13.87 16.83
C GLU A 63 -21.61 -12.77 17.29
N THR A 64 -21.23 -11.48 17.13
CA THR A 64 -22.14 -10.37 17.39
C THR A 64 -23.41 -10.52 16.55
N PRO A 65 -24.61 -10.55 17.17
CA PRO A 65 -25.85 -10.73 16.43
C PRO A 65 -26.04 -9.72 15.30
N GLY A 66 -26.25 -10.22 14.07
CA GLY A 66 -26.42 -9.38 12.88
C GLY A 66 -25.12 -8.91 12.23
N PHE A 67 -23.95 -9.28 12.76
CA PHE A 67 -22.64 -8.92 12.19
C PHE A 67 -22.49 -9.36 10.73
N GLU A 68 -23.04 -10.52 10.40
CA GLU A 68 -23.04 -11.08 9.04
C GLU A 68 -23.82 -10.23 8.02
N LYS A 69 -24.70 -9.33 8.49
CA LYS A 69 -25.49 -8.41 7.63
C LYS A 69 -24.86 -7.05 7.47
N LEU A 70 -23.81 -6.76 8.22
CA LEU A 70 -23.13 -5.48 8.19
C LEU A 70 -22.16 -5.39 7.00
N THR A 71 -22.08 -4.22 6.37
CA THR A 71 -21.02 -3.87 5.45
C THR A 71 -19.70 -3.78 6.22
N LEU A 72 -18.57 -3.83 5.51
CA LEU A 72 -17.26 -3.71 6.14
C LEU A 72 -17.09 -2.38 6.88
N LYS A 73 -17.60 -1.29 6.33
CA LYS A 73 -17.60 0.04 6.96
C LYS A 73 -18.41 0.07 8.25
N GLU A 74 -19.60 -0.60 8.28
CA GLU A 74 -20.40 -0.74 9.49
C GLU A 74 -19.68 -1.59 10.54
N GLN A 75 -19.01 -2.68 10.15
CA GLN A 75 -18.21 -3.51 11.05
C GLN A 75 -17.06 -2.73 11.68
N LEU A 76 -16.31 -1.97 10.88
CA LEU A 76 -15.24 -1.09 11.37
C LEU A 76 -15.78 -0.04 12.36
N PHE A 77 -16.97 0.51 12.11
CA PHE A 77 -17.59 1.46 13.01
C PHE A 77 -17.91 0.86 14.39
N LEU A 78 -18.40 -0.38 14.44
CA LEU A 78 -18.63 -1.09 15.70
C LEU A 78 -17.35 -1.33 16.49
N HIS A 79 -16.26 -1.69 15.80
CA HIS A 79 -14.97 -1.94 16.44
C HIS A 79 -14.35 -0.68 17.05
N ARG A 80 -14.62 0.50 16.48
CA ARG A 80 -14.09 1.79 16.93
C ARG A 80 -14.67 2.34 18.22
N ASN A 81 -15.71 1.73 18.79
CA ASN A 81 -16.45 2.29 19.95
C ASN A 81 -15.61 2.46 21.23
N LYS A 82 -14.39 1.92 21.29
CA LYS A 82 -13.46 2.17 22.40
C LYS A 82 -12.56 3.36 22.04
N VAL A 83 -12.43 4.34 22.93
CA VAL A 83 -11.64 5.56 22.72
C VAL A 83 -10.17 5.25 22.33
N SER A 84 -9.59 4.22 22.96
CA SER A 84 -8.21 3.78 22.64
C SER A 84 -8.06 3.22 21.21
N CYS A 85 -9.09 2.62 20.65
CA CYS A 85 -9.08 2.08 19.30
C CYS A 85 -9.28 3.19 18.25
N MET A 86 -10.11 4.18 18.57
CA MET A 86 -10.49 5.26 17.67
C MET A 86 -9.28 6.10 17.21
N GLU A 87 -8.30 6.35 18.09
CA GLU A 87 -7.13 7.18 17.77
C GLU A 87 -6.25 6.59 16.66
N CYS A 88 -6.13 5.26 16.58
CA CYS A 88 -5.42 4.59 15.50
C CYS A 88 -6.30 4.42 14.26
N HIS A 89 -7.56 3.99 14.48
CA HIS A 89 -8.48 3.69 13.40
C HIS A 89 -8.80 4.91 12.53
N LYS A 90 -8.99 6.09 13.11
CA LYS A 90 -9.21 7.32 12.33
C LYS A 90 -8.07 7.67 11.36
N LYS A 91 -6.85 7.14 11.61
CA LYS A 91 -5.67 7.36 10.76
C LYS A 91 -5.45 6.24 9.72
N ILE A 92 -6.12 5.10 9.87
CA ILE A 92 -5.93 3.92 9.04
C ILE A 92 -7.17 3.60 8.21
N ASP A 93 -8.35 3.53 8.83
CA ASP A 93 -9.59 3.11 8.18
C ASP A 93 -9.93 3.87 6.90
N PRO A 94 -9.76 5.20 6.81
CA PRO A 94 -10.09 5.94 5.61
C PRO A 94 -9.36 5.42 4.37
N TYR A 95 -8.12 4.96 4.54
CA TYR A 95 -7.31 4.38 3.47
C TYR A 95 -7.73 2.96 3.08
N GLY A 96 -8.54 2.30 3.89
CA GLY A 96 -9.06 0.96 3.61
C GLY A 96 -10.47 0.96 3.02
N VAL A 97 -11.33 1.86 3.52
CA VAL A 97 -12.73 2.01 3.07
C VAL A 97 -12.82 2.28 1.56
N ILE A 98 -11.88 3.02 0.98
CA ILE A 98 -11.83 3.27 -0.47
C ILE A 98 -11.76 2.00 -1.33
N PHE A 99 -11.40 0.85 -0.74
CA PHE A 99 -11.35 -0.45 -1.44
C PHE A 99 -12.60 -1.29 -1.27
N GLU A 100 -13.64 -0.80 -0.60
CA GLU A 100 -14.85 -1.61 -0.31
C GLU A 100 -15.53 -2.16 -1.57
N ASN A 101 -15.43 -1.46 -2.70
CA ASN A 101 -15.95 -1.95 -3.97
C ASN A 101 -15.26 -3.23 -4.49
N TYR A 102 -14.15 -3.67 -3.88
CA TYR A 102 -13.43 -4.86 -4.31
C TYR A 102 -13.57 -5.97 -3.27
N ASP A 103 -14.22 -7.07 -3.67
CA ASP A 103 -14.39 -8.25 -2.83
C ASP A 103 -13.06 -8.96 -2.48
N ALA A 104 -13.14 -10.10 -1.81
CA ALA A 104 -11.96 -10.88 -1.42
C ALA A 104 -11.16 -11.40 -2.62
N THR A 105 -11.80 -11.59 -3.78
CA THR A 105 -11.16 -12.03 -5.02
C THR A 105 -10.66 -10.85 -5.87
N GLY A 106 -10.88 -9.63 -5.41
CA GLY A 106 -10.58 -8.40 -6.13
C GLY A 106 -11.56 -8.08 -7.25
N ARG A 107 -12.76 -8.68 -7.28
CA ARG A 107 -13.82 -8.33 -8.23
C ARG A 107 -14.51 -7.05 -7.79
N TYR A 108 -14.76 -6.14 -8.73
CA TYR A 108 -15.47 -4.90 -8.44
C TYR A 108 -16.97 -5.15 -8.29
N GLN A 109 -17.57 -4.57 -7.25
CA GLN A 109 -19.00 -4.69 -6.91
C GLN A 109 -19.56 -3.33 -6.51
N LEU A 110 -20.86 -3.13 -6.80
CA LEU A 110 -21.60 -1.93 -6.36
C LEU A 110 -22.48 -2.21 -5.13
N THR A 111 -22.70 -3.48 -4.81
CA THR A 111 -23.51 -3.91 -3.67
C THR A 111 -22.82 -5.03 -2.91
N MET A 112 -22.97 -5.04 -1.59
CA MET A 112 -22.51 -6.11 -0.71
C MET A 112 -23.66 -6.50 0.24
N LYS A 113 -23.94 -7.80 0.34
CA LYS A 113 -25.02 -8.32 1.24
C LYS A 113 -26.38 -7.61 1.00
N GLY A 114 -26.69 -7.26 -0.25
CA GLY A 114 -27.92 -6.58 -0.64
C GLY A 114 -27.96 -5.07 -0.37
N LYS A 115 -26.89 -4.48 0.20
CA LYS A 115 -26.79 -3.04 0.44
C LYS A 115 -25.87 -2.39 -0.58
N PRO A 116 -26.11 -1.13 -0.99
CA PRO A 116 -25.14 -0.34 -1.74
C PRO A 116 -23.83 -0.21 -0.96
N ILE A 117 -22.71 -0.32 -1.68
CA ILE A 117 -21.39 -0.09 -1.08
C ILE A 117 -21.15 1.40 -0.97
N ASP A 118 -20.66 1.84 0.19
CA ASP A 118 -20.22 3.20 0.47
C ASP A 118 -18.71 3.24 0.66
N SER A 119 -17.98 3.58 -0.42
CA SER A 119 -16.53 3.72 -0.43
C SER A 119 -16.04 5.12 -0.04
N LYS A 120 -16.94 6.01 0.38
CA LYS A 120 -16.59 7.37 0.80
C LYS A 120 -15.83 7.38 2.12
N SER A 121 -14.77 8.15 2.16
CA SER A 121 -13.98 8.36 3.37
C SER A 121 -13.39 9.76 3.41
N VAL A 122 -13.06 10.22 4.61
CA VAL A 122 -12.34 11.48 4.84
C VAL A 122 -10.99 11.17 5.43
N LEU A 123 -9.93 11.55 4.74
CA LEU A 123 -8.56 11.35 5.19
C LEU A 123 -8.24 12.24 6.41
N PRO A 124 -7.19 11.91 7.18
CA PRO A 124 -6.79 12.72 8.35
C PRO A 124 -6.45 14.18 8.03
N ASP A 125 -6.08 14.47 6.79
CA ASP A 125 -5.79 15.84 6.30
C ASP A 125 -7.03 16.57 5.76
N GLY A 126 -8.22 15.98 5.89
CA GLY A 126 -9.49 16.56 5.48
C GLY A 126 -9.89 16.31 4.02
N ASN A 127 -9.08 15.63 3.22
CA ASN A 127 -9.47 15.30 1.85
C ASN A 127 -10.55 14.23 1.84
N GLU A 128 -11.62 14.48 1.09
CA GLU A 128 -12.72 13.52 0.86
C GLU A 128 -12.44 12.69 -0.38
N LEU A 129 -12.62 11.39 -0.27
CA LEU A 129 -12.36 10.43 -1.35
C LEU A 129 -13.55 9.48 -1.51
N ASP A 130 -13.84 9.08 -2.74
CA ASP A 130 -14.80 8.03 -3.07
C ASP A 130 -14.15 6.97 -3.97
N GLY A 131 -13.67 5.90 -3.33
CA GLY A 131 -13.02 4.79 -3.99
C GLY A 131 -11.57 5.04 -4.42
N ILE A 132 -11.03 4.08 -5.19
CA ILE A 132 -9.60 4.09 -5.54
C ILE A 132 -9.23 5.12 -6.61
N GLN A 133 -10.18 5.62 -7.40
CA GLN A 133 -9.84 6.62 -8.41
C GLN A 133 -9.46 7.94 -7.74
N ASP A 134 -10.27 8.40 -6.79
CA ASP A 134 -9.97 9.62 -6.03
C ASP A 134 -8.66 9.48 -5.23
N MET A 135 -8.38 8.26 -4.71
CA MET A 135 -7.09 8.00 -4.07
C MET A 135 -5.92 8.13 -5.04
N LYS A 136 -6.03 7.68 -6.28
CA LYS A 136 -4.98 7.89 -7.29
C LYS A 136 -4.76 9.36 -7.57
N ASP A 137 -5.84 10.10 -7.74
CA ASP A 137 -5.78 11.54 -7.99
C ASP A 137 -5.19 12.29 -6.77
N TYR A 138 -5.55 11.88 -5.55
CA TYR A 138 -4.93 12.38 -4.32
C TYR A 138 -3.42 12.10 -4.28
N ILE A 139 -2.98 10.89 -4.61
CA ILE A 139 -1.55 10.57 -4.65
C ILE A 139 -0.83 11.44 -5.68
N LEU A 140 -1.39 11.59 -6.87
CA LEU A 140 -0.79 12.39 -7.93
C LEU A 140 -0.71 13.88 -7.60
N ASN A 141 -1.69 14.43 -6.89
CA ASN A 141 -1.75 15.84 -6.58
C ASN A 141 -1.00 16.22 -5.29
N PHE A 142 -0.96 15.34 -4.30
CA PHE A 142 -0.49 15.69 -2.95
C PHE A 142 0.61 14.78 -2.39
N LYS A 143 0.83 13.60 -2.97
CA LYS A 143 1.76 12.58 -2.43
C LYS A 143 2.72 12.02 -3.47
N THR A 144 2.93 12.68 -4.60
CA THR A 144 3.78 12.19 -5.68
C THR A 144 5.21 11.92 -5.22
N GLU A 145 5.79 12.79 -4.41
CA GLU A 145 7.15 12.60 -3.87
C GLU A 145 7.22 11.40 -2.94
N ASN A 146 6.27 11.28 -2.00
CA ASN A 146 6.16 10.14 -1.09
C ASN A 146 6.03 8.82 -1.85
N PHE A 147 5.12 8.79 -2.83
CA PHE A 147 4.92 7.64 -3.71
C PHE A 147 6.20 7.26 -4.46
N THR A 148 6.84 8.23 -5.10
CA THR A 148 8.09 7.98 -5.85
C THR A 148 9.18 7.42 -4.94
N LYS A 149 9.40 8.04 -3.79
CA LYS A 149 10.39 7.57 -2.82
C LYS A 149 10.07 6.16 -2.33
N SER A 150 8.80 5.88 -2.03
CA SER A 150 8.36 4.55 -1.56
C SER A 150 8.59 3.47 -2.61
N ILE A 151 8.19 3.71 -3.86
CA ILE A 151 8.42 2.77 -4.97
C ILE A 151 9.91 2.52 -5.19
N VAL A 152 10.71 3.57 -5.22
CA VAL A 152 12.17 3.44 -5.35
C VAL A 152 12.75 2.61 -4.21
N LYS A 153 12.39 2.89 -2.95
CA LYS A 153 12.86 2.12 -1.78
C LYS A 153 12.49 0.65 -1.86
N ASN A 154 11.25 0.33 -2.17
CA ASN A 154 10.77 -1.05 -2.24
C ASN A 154 11.47 -1.83 -3.37
N LEU A 155 11.61 -1.24 -4.56
CA LEU A 155 12.30 -1.88 -5.68
C LEU A 155 13.81 -2.00 -5.44
N PHE A 156 14.42 -0.98 -4.82
CA PHE A 156 15.83 -1.02 -4.44
C PHE A 156 16.10 -2.13 -3.43
N SER A 157 15.29 -2.22 -2.36
CA SER A 157 15.37 -3.30 -1.37
C SER A 157 15.26 -4.69 -2.02
N TYR A 158 14.29 -4.85 -2.93
CA TYR A 158 14.12 -6.08 -3.70
C TYR A 158 15.37 -6.41 -4.54
N ALA A 159 15.91 -5.42 -5.26
CA ALA A 159 17.05 -5.60 -6.14
C ALA A 159 18.35 -5.97 -5.40
N ILE A 160 18.58 -5.37 -4.23
CA ILE A 160 19.79 -5.64 -3.42
C ILE A 160 19.63 -6.83 -2.46
N GLY A 161 18.42 -7.41 -2.38
CA GLY A 161 18.11 -8.62 -1.57
C GLY A 161 18.18 -8.41 -0.06
N ARG A 162 18.01 -7.17 0.43
CA ARG A 162 18.00 -6.83 1.86
C ARG A 162 17.20 -5.55 2.13
N ASP A 163 16.86 -5.34 3.38
CA ASP A 163 16.25 -4.09 3.79
C ASP A 163 17.18 -2.88 3.57
N VAL A 164 16.55 -1.76 3.22
CA VAL A 164 17.21 -0.48 3.03
C VAL A 164 17.57 0.12 4.38
N GLY A 165 18.84 0.48 4.55
CA GLY A 165 19.35 1.15 5.75
C GLY A 165 19.76 2.60 5.50
N PHE A 166 20.23 3.26 6.57
CA PHE A 166 20.68 4.65 6.52
C PHE A 166 21.78 4.88 5.46
N ALA A 167 22.67 3.92 5.27
CA ALA A 167 23.76 4.02 4.27
C ALA A 167 23.24 4.09 2.82
N ASP A 168 22.03 3.63 2.55
CA ASP A 168 21.44 3.59 1.22
C ASP A 168 20.66 4.87 0.88
N GLU A 169 20.33 5.71 1.86
CA GLU A 169 19.49 6.90 1.66
C GLU A 169 20.08 7.87 0.61
N LYS A 170 21.40 7.95 0.50
CA LYS A 170 22.06 8.79 -0.51
C LYS A 170 21.82 8.27 -1.94
N GLU A 171 21.91 6.97 -2.16
CA GLU A 171 21.63 6.34 -3.46
C GLU A 171 20.15 6.46 -3.80
N ILE A 172 19.27 6.20 -2.83
CA ILE A 172 17.82 6.34 -3.02
C ILE A 172 17.46 7.76 -3.40
N LYS A 173 17.99 8.76 -2.68
CA LYS A 173 17.74 10.16 -3.01
C LYS A 173 18.20 10.49 -4.45
N TYR A 174 19.39 10.03 -4.82
CA TYR A 174 19.90 10.23 -6.20
C TYR A 174 18.95 9.63 -7.24
N ILE A 175 18.48 8.39 -7.03
CA ILE A 175 17.55 7.71 -7.94
C ILE A 175 16.23 8.49 -8.02
N VAL A 176 15.67 8.91 -6.89
CA VAL A 176 14.44 9.71 -6.84
C VAL A 176 14.61 11.01 -7.63
N ASP A 177 15.70 11.73 -7.43
CA ASP A 177 16.00 12.97 -8.15
C ASP A 177 16.09 12.75 -9.67
N LYS A 178 16.67 11.64 -10.11
CA LYS A 178 16.73 11.25 -11.54
C LYS A 178 15.36 10.94 -12.12
N VAL A 179 14.60 10.13 -11.41
CA VAL A 179 13.23 9.72 -11.79
C VAL A 179 12.31 10.93 -11.91
N THR A 180 12.39 11.86 -10.96
CA THR A 180 11.60 13.10 -10.98
C THR A 180 11.93 13.95 -12.21
N ARG A 181 13.21 14.09 -12.57
CA ARG A 181 13.64 14.84 -13.76
C ARG A 181 13.23 14.19 -15.08
N ASP A 182 13.05 12.85 -15.07
CA ASP A 182 12.61 12.08 -16.24
C ASP A 182 11.08 11.81 -16.20
N ASN A 183 10.32 12.76 -15.68
CA ASN A 183 8.87 12.71 -15.66
C ASN A 183 8.32 11.42 -15.04
N TYR A 184 8.93 10.96 -13.95
CA TYR A 184 8.52 9.76 -13.18
C TYR A 184 8.54 8.46 -14.00
N SER A 185 9.44 8.34 -14.95
CA SER A 185 9.61 7.16 -15.78
C SER A 185 9.97 5.92 -14.96
N PHE A 186 9.12 4.90 -15.00
CA PHE A 186 9.38 3.61 -14.33
C PHE A 186 10.61 2.89 -14.91
N LYS A 187 10.87 3.07 -16.20
CA LYS A 187 12.09 2.56 -16.85
C LYS A 187 13.34 3.16 -16.19
N THR A 188 13.32 4.45 -15.90
CA THR A 188 14.43 5.15 -15.24
C THR A 188 14.64 4.64 -13.82
N VAL A 189 13.56 4.31 -13.07
CA VAL A 189 13.70 3.66 -11.75
C VAL A 189 14.51 2.37 -11.86
N ILE A 190 14.16 1.49 -12.81
CA ILE A 190 14.84 0.21 -12.99
C ILE A 190 16.30 0.43 -13.42
N GLN A 191 16.55 1.32 -14.37
CA GLN A 191 17.90 1.59 -14.88
C GLN A 191 18.82 2.15 -13.80
N GLU A 192 18.37 3.15 -13.05
CA GLU A 192 19.18 3.78 -12.00
C GLU A 192 19.45 2.81 -10.83
N ILE A 193 18.51 1.91 -10.52
CA ILE A 193 18.75 0.83 -9.54
C ILE A 193 19.86 -0.12 -10.04
N ILE A 194 19.80 -0.57 -11.29
CA ILE A 194 20.81 -1.46 -11.88
C ILE A 194 22.19 -0.79 -11.90
N TYR A 195 22.25 0.50 -12.16
CA TYR A 195 23.51 1.27 -12.18
C TYR A 195 24.01 1.68 -10.79
N SER A 196 23.22 1.44 -9.74
CA SER A 196 23.60 1.82 -8.38
C SER A 196 24.76 0.96 -7.85
N PRO A 197 25.72 1.57 -7.14
CA PRO A 197 26.83 0.83 -6.54
C PRO A 197 26.38 -0.32 -5.63
N SER A 198 25.30 -0.14 -4.90
CA SER A 198 24.78 -1.18 -3.99
C SER A 198 24.22 -2.40 -4.73
N PHE A 199 23.82 -2.26 -6.00
CA PHE A 199 23.34 -3.38 -6.81
C PHE A 199 24.50 -4.21 -7.39
N TYR A 200 25.52 -3.56 -7.97
CA TYR A 200 26.57 -4.30 -8.72
C TYR A 200 27.87 -4.51 -7.94
N LYS A 201 28.16 -3.69 -6.91
CA LYS A 201 29.34 -3.89 -6.07
C LYS A 201 29.05 -4.95 -5.02
N LYS A 202 29.66 -6.14 -5.15
CA LYS A 202 29.76 -7.08 -4.02
C LYS A 202 30.40 -6.33 -2.85
N LYS A 203 29.69 -6.16 -1.73
CA LYS A 203 30.33 -5.75 -0.48
C LYS A 203 31.39 -6.80 -0.19
N GLU A 204 32.67 -6.42 -0.20
CA GLU A 204 33.71 -7.30 0.33
C GLU A 204 33.30 -7.66 1.76
N ASN A 205 33.11 -8.95 1.99
CA ASN A 205 32.75 -9.45 3.31
C ASN A 205 33.82 -8.99 4.29
N TRP A 206 33.45 -8.32 5.37
CA TRP A 206 34.36 -7.94 6.45
C TRP A 206 35.22 -9.15 6.91
N PHE A 207 34.65 -10.36 6.93
CA PHE A 207 35.36 -11.60 7.18
C PHE A 207 36.50 -11.89 6.18
N SER A 208 36.33 -11.56 4.90
CA SER A 208 37.40 -11.80 3.91
C SER A 208 38.59 -10.85 4.07
N LYS A 209 38.44 -9.69 4.74
CA LYS A 209 39.54 -8.79 5.08
C LYS A 209 40.35 -9.28 6.27
N LEU A 210 39.76 -10.01 7.22
CA LEU A 210 40.46 -10.58 8.36
C LEU A 210 41.42 -11.72 7.99
N PHE A 211 41.16 -12.42 6.90
CA PHE A 211 41.96 -13.58 6.45
C PHE A 211 42.81 -13.31 5.21
N LYS A 212 42.92 -12.05 4.72
CA LYS A 212 43.80 -11.67 3.62
C LYS A 212 45.18 -11.17 4.07
N ASN A 213 45.49 -11.20 5.37
CA ASN A 213 46.78 -10.80 5.93
C ASN A 213 47.56 -11.95 6.58
N GLU A 214 47.50 -13.16 5.97
CA GLU A 214 48.44 -14.23 6.22
C GLU A 214 49.19 -14.60 4.94
#